data_2e388260813172d7cf3de52e50854aaf
#
_entry.id   2e388260813172d7cf3de52e50854aaf
#
_cell.length_a   1.000
_cell.length_b   1.000
_cell.length_c   1.000
_cell.angle_alpha   90.00
_cell.angle_beta   90.00
_cell.angle_gamma   90.00
#
_symmetry.space_group_name_H-M   'P 1'
#
loop_
_entity.id
_entity.type
_entity.pdbx_description
1 polymer ?
#
loop_
_entity_poly.entity_id
_entity_poly.type
_entity_poly.pdbx_seq_one_letter_code
_entity_poly.pdbx_strand_id
1 'polypeptide(L)'
;MKVCLLAVDESHSISQWGYDFRPPYLKIAEIRQYIPKTPVMALTATATPKVVDDIQYRLGFKKNNVFQTSYERKNVTYNVIHEADKYGFMYRLLNKMNTGSGIVYVRSRKRTKVIAEWLQSVGISASFYHAGLDAKTRDYRQQLWMDGKIKVIVATNAFGMGIDKPDVRLVVHLDLPDSLEAYFQEAGRAGRDLKPSEAFLLVAETDINKLKENLQSSYPELSRIKLIYEALCNYLKIPIGAGENQTYDFDINEFSRYYNFSLLEVFNAIKLIEREGIIITSEAMNTPSKIHIKAGREDLYRFQIEYKEYDTIIKFLLRNYPGVLSDFVNAREEHISLKMNIPVDKVTGQLKNLDSMNLLTYIPRNDKPQILFLTERFDIKYFTLSDEVYKNRKNDAAKRIDAVINFVNNNDECRSVQLLRYFGENIKKTCGRCDVCSSKNKMNINDNEYQTISEVIVSELRECDNNIYEILKHVNNHHEEKVINTIKWMIDNGIIVKDGETLKLK
;
A
#
# COMPACT_ATOMS: atom_id res chain seq x y z
N MET A 1 -1.01 -15.44 -32.91
CA MET A 1 -2.14 -14.71 -32.29
C MET A 1 -2.06 -13.24 -32.72
N LYS A 2 -3.17 -12.62 -33.15
CA LYS A 2 -3.19 -11.21 -33.57
C LYS A 2 -3.67 -10.37 -32.38
N VAL A 3 -2.78 -9.57 -31.81
CA VAL A 3 -3.12 -8.65 -30.71
C VAL A 3 -3.59 -7.33 -31.31
N CYS A 4 -4.82 -6.93 -31.01
CA CYS A 4 -5.43 -5.71 -31.55
C CYS A 4 -5.27 -4.49 -30.66
N LEU A 5 -5.08 -4.69 -29.34
CA LEU A 5 -4.91 -3.64 -28.33
C LEU A 5 -4.09 -4.19 -27.17
N LEU A 6 -3.18 -3.39 -26.63
CA LEU A 6 -2.50 -3.60 -25.36
C LEU A 6 -3.05 -2.58 -24.36
N ALA A 7 -3.85 -3.04 -23.40
CA ALA A 7 -4.33 -2.21 -22.29
C ALA A 7 -3.47 -2.43 -21.04
N VAL A 8 -2.93 -1.34 -20.51
CA VAL A 8 -2.12 -1.33 -19.27
C VAL A 8 -2.96 -0.68 -18.18
N ASP A 9 -3.55 -1.50 -17.33
CA ASP A 9 -4.31 -1.04 -16.17
C ASP A 9 -3.38 -0.68 -15.02
N GLU A 10 -3.83 0.17 -14.10
CA GLU A 10 -3.04 0.73 -12.99
C GLU A 10 -1.69 1.27 -13.48
N SER A 11 -1.71 1.95 -14.64
CA SER A 11 -0.50 2.41 -15.33
C SER A 11 0.36 3.38 -14.53
N HIS A 12 -0.16 3.99 -13.46
CA HIS A 12 0.62 4.78 -12.50
C HIS A 12 1.74 3.96 -11.84
N SER A 13 1.60 2.61 -11.80
CA SER A 13 2.64 1.72 -11.27
C SER A 13 3.91 1.65 -12.12
N ILE A 14 3.87 2.13 -13.37
CA ILE A 14 5.08 2.23 -14.23
C ILE A 14 5.94 3.43 -13.85
N SER A 15 5.34 4.44 -13.23
CA SER A 15 6.01 5.68 -12.89
C SER A 15 6.73 5.58 -11.56
N GLN A 16 8.01 5.95 -11.56
CA GLN A 16 8.78 6.07 -10.31
C GLN A 16 8.26 7.20 -9.41
N TRP A 17 7.53 8.15 -10.00
CA TRP A 17 6.85 9.25 -9.31
C TRP A 17 5.48 8.83 -8.76
N GLY A 18 4.98 7.65 -9.17
CA GLY A 18 3.74 7.07 -8.66
C GLY A 18 3.87 6.58 -7.22
N TYR A 19 2.76 6.58 -6.48
CA TYR A 19 2.73 6.12 -5.09
C TYR A 19 2.88 4.59 -4.94
N ASP A 20 2.53 3.82 -5.97
CA ASP A 20 2.61 2.34 -6.01
C ASP A 20 3.51 1.89 -7.19
N PHE A 21 4.76 2.34 -7.21
CA PHE A 21 5.71 1.95 -8.25
C PHE A 21 6.05 0.46 -8.15
N ARG A 22 5.90 -0.24 -9.28
CA ARG A 22 6.20 -1.66 -9.43
C ARG A 22 7.24 -1.89 -10.52
N PRO A 23 8.48 -2.25 -10.18
CA PRO A 23 9.55 -2.48 -11.17
C PRO A 23 9.17 -3.37 -12.36
N PRO A 24 8.38 -4.47 -12.18
CA PRO A 24 7.96 -5.29 -13.32
C PRO A 24 7.14 -4.54 -14.37
N TYR A 25 6.45 -3.44 -14.02
CA TYR A 25 5.71 -2.62 -14.97
C TYR A 25 6.60 -1.93 -16.00
N LEU A 26 7.87 -1.68 -15.71
CA LEU A 26 8.83 -1.12 -16.64
C LEU A 26 9.06 -2.06 -17.86
N LYS A 27 8.97 -3.38 -17.64
CA LYS A 27 9.12 -4.39 -18.69
C LYS A 27 7.93 -4.46 -19.65
N ILE A 28 6.79 -3.85 -19.31
CA ILE A 28 5.61 -3.84 -20.19
C ILE A 28 5.94 -3.17 -21.52
N ALA A 29 6.79 -2.15 -21.52
CA ALA A 29 7.21 -1.47 -22.74
C ALA A 29 7.99 -2.38 -23.71
N GLU A 30 8.69 -3.40 -23.22
CA GLU A 30 9.48 -4.32 -24.02
C GLU A 30 8.61 -5.14 -24.97
N ILE A 31 7.35 -5.43 -24.63
CA ILE A 31 6.42 -6.16 -25.48
C ILE A 31 6.17 -5.45 -26.81
N ARG A 32 6.37 -4.13 -26.88
CA ARG A 32 6.21 -3.35 -28.11
C ARG A 32 7.18 -3.75 -29.20
N GLN A 33 8.32 -4.33 -28.86
CA GLN A 33 9.28 -4.87 -29.82
C GLN A 33 8.67 -6.04 -30.61
N TYR A 34 7.79 -6.82 -29.97
CA TYR A 34 7.10 -7.97 -30.58
C TYR A 34 5.79 -7.60 -31.27
N ILE A 35 5.15 -6.50 -30.82
CA ILE A 35 3.87 -6.03 -31.36
C ILE A 35 3.92 -4.52 -31.73
N PRO A 36 4.84 -4.08 -32.59
CA PRO A 36 5.16 -2.66 -32.80
C PRO A 36 4.02 -1.84 -33.40
N LYS A 37 3.05 -2.49 -34.06
CA LYS A 37 1.88 -1.84 -34.69
C LYS A 37 0.64 -1.84 -33.81
N THR A 38 0.66 -2.54 -32.68
CA THR A 38 -0.49 -2.63 -31.78
C THR A 38 -0.64 -1.35 -30.99
N PRO A 39 -1.84 -0.72 -30.99
CA PRO A 39 -2.13 0.43 -30.12
C PRO A 39 -1.95 0.05 -28.65
N VAL A 40 -1.49 1.03 -27.87
CA VAL A 40 -1.35 0.91 -26.41
C VAL A 40 -2.27 1.90 -25.73
N MET A 41 -3.05 1.44 -24.74
CA MET A 41 -3.89 2.23 -23.88
C MET A 41 -3.38 2.10 -22.44
N ALA A 42 -3.08 3.21 -21.81
CA ALA A 42 -2.71 3.27 -20.38
C ALA A 42 -3.91 3.81 -19.58
N LEU A 43 -4.32 3.08 -18.56
CA LEU A 43 -5.47 3.39 -17.72
C LEU A 43 -5.02 3.60 -16.27
N THR A 44 -5.52 4.66 -15.65
CA THR A 44 -5.31 4.89 -14.21
C THR A 44 -6.38 5.84 -13.67
N ALA A 45 -6.76 5.64 -12.43
CA ALA A 45 -7.73 6.49 -11.73
C ALA A 45 -7.06 7.62 -10.91
N THR A 46 -5.76 7.57 -10.70
CA THR A 46 -5.04 8.46 -9.77
C THR A 46 -3.66 8.82 -10.30
N ALA A 47 -3.59 9.74 -11.24
CA ALA A 47 -2.32 10.21 -11.78
C ALA A 47 -2.21 11.74 -11.70
N THR A 48 -1.16 12.23 -11.06
CA THR A 48 -0.79 13.65 -11.12
C THR A 48 -0.23 13.97 -12.52
N PRO A 49 -0.20 15.24 -12.97
CA PRO A 49 0.33 15.59 -14.29
C PRO A 49 1.73 15.02 -14.55
N LYS A 50 2.62 15.06 -13.56
CA LYS A 50 3.97 14.49 -13.65
C LYS A 50 3.97 12.98 -13.89
N VAL A 51 3.05 12.27 -13.27
CA VAL A 51 2.88 10.81 -13.45
C VAL A 51 2.34 10.50 -14.84
N VAL A 52 1.41 11.31 -15.35
CA VAL A 52 0.86 11.18 -16.73
C VAL A 52 1.96 11.28 -17.76
N ASP A 53 2.84 12.29 -17.64
CA ASP A 53 3.96 12.48 -18.57
C ASP A 53 4.95 11.31 -18.53
N ASP A 54 5.29 10.83 -17.33
CA ASP A 54 6.21 9.70 -17.16
C ASP A 54 5.62 8.38 -17.71
N ILE A 55 4.31 8.13 -17.54
CA ILE A 55 3.62 6.97 -18.13
C ILE A 55 3.77 6.98 -19.66
N GLN A 56 3.50 8.12 -20.30
CA GLN A 56 3.62 8.23 -21.75
C GLN A 56 5.03 8.04 -22.24
N TYR A 57 6.00 8.64 -21.55
CA TYR A 57 7.42 8.48 -21.86
C TYR A 57 7.85 7.01 -21.76
N ARG A 58 7.57 6.35 -20.64
CA ARG A 58 8.01 4.97 -20.39
C ARG A 58 7.31 3.93 -21.27
N LEU A 59 6.06 4.15 -21.63
CA LEU A 59 5.35 3.31 -22.58
C LEU A 59 5.66 3.66 -24.05
N GLY A 60 6.50 4.67 -24.31
CA GLY A 60 6.94 5.06 -25.65
C GLY A 60 5.80 5.60 -26.52
N PHE A 61 4.91 6.43 -25.96
CA PHE A 61 3.88 7.12 -26.75
C PHE A 61 4.56 8.15 -27.69
N LYS A 62 4.17 8.13 -28.97
CA LYS A 62 4.77 9.03 -29.98
C LYS A 62 4.20 10.44 -29.94
N LYS A 63 3.01 10.60 -29.40
CA LYS A 63 2.29 11.88 -29.28
C LYS A 63 1.66 11.93 -27.90
N ASN A 64 1.60 13.12 -27.33
CA ASN A 64 0.81 13.36 -26.13
C ASN A 64 -0.68 13.19 -26.48
N ASN A 65 -1.31 12.16 -25.93
CA ASN A 65 -2.70 11.81 -26.17
C ASN A 65 -3.34 11.37 -24.85
N VAL A 66 -3.84 12.34 -24.11
CA VAL A 66 -4.42 12.15 -22.77
C VAL A 66 -5.90 12.45 -22.81
N PHE A 67 -6.71 11.50 -22.38
CA PHE A 67 -8.14 11.67 -22.14
C PHE A 67 -8.35 11.67 -20.64
N GLN A 68 -8.72 12.80 -20.10
CA GLN A 68 -8.94 12.98 -18.67
C GLN A 68 -10.35 13.49 -18.43
N THR A 69 -11.04 12.84 -17.50
CA THR A 69 -12.27 13.37 -16.88
C THR A 69 -11.93 14.00 -15.54
N SER A 70 -12.77 14.89 -15.06
CA SER A 70 -12.58 15.50 -13.74
C SER A 70 -12.55 14.42 -12.64
N TYR A 71 -11.65 14.59 -11.67
CA TYR A 71 -11.60 13.80 -10.45
C TYR A 71 -12.73 14.16 -9.46
N GLU A 72 -13.56 15.18 -9.78
CA GLU A 72 -14.65 15.62 -8.90
C GLU A 72 -15.67 14.50 -8.64
N ARG A 73 -15.86 14.17 -7.38
CA ARG A 73 -16.87 13.21 -6.91
C ARG A 73 -17.99 13.96 -6.19
N LYS A 74 -18.99 14.44 -6.98
CA LYS A 74 -20.10 15.27 -6.47
C LYS A 74 -20.94 14.60 -5.39
N ASN A 75 -20.94 13.28 -5.33
CA ASN A 75 -21.71 12.49 -4.39
C ASN A 75 -20.91 12.05 -3.15
N VAL A 76 -19.60 12.27 -3.10
CA VAL A 76 -18.74 11.92 -1.96
C VAL A 76 -18.37 13.18 -1.19
N THR A 77 -18.59 13.17 0.11
CA THR A 77 -18.18 14.24 1.01
C THR A 77 -16.90 13.78 1.74
N TYR A 78 -15.83 14.54 1.60
CA TYR A 78 -14.57 14.28 2.30
C TYR A 78 -14.54 15.12 3.58
N ASN A 79 -14.26 14.47 4.70
CA ASN A 79 -14.19 15.11 6.02
C ASN A 79 -12.86 14.76 6.70
N VAL A 80 -12.23 15.74 7.31
CA VAL A 80 -11.08 15.56 8.20
C VAL A 80 -11.50 15.98 9.60
N ILE A 81 -11.39 15.07 10.55
CA ILE A 81 -11.84 15.30 11.93
C ILE A 81 -10.66 15.03 12.87
N HIS A 82 -10.27 16.07 13.59
CA HIS A 82 -9.30 15.93 14.67
C HIS A 82 -10.02 15.38 15.92
N GLU A 83 -9.70 14.14 16.29
CA GLU A 83 -10.42 13.40 17.33
C GLU A 83 -9.46 12.45 18.09
N ALA A 84 -9.45 12.58 19.39
CA ALA A 84 -8.66 11.72 20.27
C ALA A 84 -9.31 10.33 20.42
N ASP A 85 -10.64 10.28 20.61
CA ASP A 85 -11.42 9.04 20.66
C ASP A 85 -11.91 8.63 19.26
N LYS A 86 -10.99 8.20 18.43
CA LYS A 86 -11.31 7.74 17.07
C LYS A 86 -12.30 6.57 17.06
N TYR A 87 -12.23 5.67 18.04
CA TYR A 87 -13.11 4.49 18.08
C TYR A 87 -14.55 4.88 18.41
N GLY A 88 -14.75 5.71 19.41
CA GLY A 88 -16.08 6.22 19.73
C GLY A 88 -16.66 7.07 18.59
N PHE A 89 -15.84 7.89 17.93
CA PHE A 89 -16.30 8.66 16.77
C PHE A 89 -16.69 7.75 15.60
N MET A 90 -15.85 6.79 15.23
CA MET A 90 -16.13 5.78 14.20
C MET A 90 -17.42 5.01 14.52
N TYR A 91 -17.61 4.59 15.76
CA TYR A 91 -18.83 3.90 16.19
C TYR A 91 -20.07 4.76 15.95
N ARG A 92 -20.05 6.05 16.34
CA ARG A 92 -21.16 6.97 16.09
C ARG A 92 -21.49 7.10 14.59
N LEU A 93 -20.47 7.17 13.72
CA LEU A 93 -20.66 7.21 12.28
C LEU A 93 -21.31 5.93 11.75
N LEU A 94 -20.76 4.77 12.11
CA LEU A 94 -21.24 3.47 11.66
C LEU A 94 -22.65 3.15 12.16
N ASN A 95 -22.98 3.58 13.39
CA ASN A 95 -24.30 3.39 13.96
C ASN A 95 -25.37 4.27 13.29
N LYS A 96 -25.00 5.47 12.81
CA LYS A 96 -25.89 6.35 12.04
C LYS A 96 -26.12 5.85 10.60
N MET A 97 -25.29 4.95 10.09
CA MET A 97 -25.41 4.41 8.74
C MET A 97 -26.57 3.41 8.68
N ASN A 98 -27.74 3.85 8.22
CA ASN A 98 -28.96 3.04 8.15
C ASN A 98 -28.92 2.00 7.04
N THR A 99 -28.31 2.32 5.87
CA THR A 99 -28.27 1.48 4.69
C THR A 99 -26.86 1.41 4.11
N GLY A 100 -26.60 0.37 3.31
CA GLY A 100 -25.33 0.19 2.64
C GLY A 100 -24.23 -0.37 3.51
N SER A 101 -23.01 -0.30 3.02
CA SER A 101 -21.82 -0.91 3.61
C SER A 101 -20.79 0.14 4.00
N GLY A 102 -19.91 -0.21 4.95
CA GLY A 102 -18.79 0.62 5.38
C GLY A 102 -17.43 -0.05 5.15
N ILE A 103 -16.41 0.77 4.97
CA ILE A 103 -15.01 0.33 4.95
C ILE A 103 -14.25 1.14 6.01
N VAL A 104 -13.44 0.46 6.82
CA VAL A 104 -12.55 1.09 7.79
C VAL A 104 -11.11 0.75 7.43
N TYR A 105 -10.31 1.75 7.09
CA TYR A 105 -8.91 1.57 6.73
C TYR A 105 -7.98 1.79 7.91
N VAL A 106 -7.05 0.84 8.09
CA VAL A 106 -5.94 0.90 9.04
C VAL A 106 -4.66 0.38 8.40
N ARG A 107 -3.50 0.80 8.90
CA ARG A 107 -2.20 0.37 8.34
C ARG A 107 -1.76 -1.01 8.84
N SER A 108 -2.11 -1.37 10.08
CA SER A 108 -1.63 -2.60 10.71
C SER A 108 -2.55 -3.79 10.47
N ARG A 109 -1.99 -4.89 9.93
CA ARG A 109 -2.70 -6.18 9.77
C ARG A 109 -3.31 -6.65 11.10
N LYS A 110 -2.56 -6.55 12.20
CA LYS A 110 -3.05 -6.94 13.55
C LYS A 110 -4.25 -6.10 13.98
N ARG A 111 -4.20 -4.77 13.75
CA ARG A 111 -5.29 -3.88 14.12
C ARG A 111 -6.58 -4.13 13.33
N THR A 112 -6.52 -4.63 12.09
CA THR A 112 -7.74 -4.96 11.34
C THR A 112 -8.60 -5.96 12.08
N LYS A 113 -7.99 -7.01 12.65
CA LYS A 113 -8.68 -8.03 13.44
C LYS A 113 -9.24 -7.45 14.74
N VAL A 114 -8.40 -6.75 15.52
CA VAL A 114 -8.80 -6.17 16.80
C VAL A 114 -10.00 -5.24 16.67
N ILE A 115 -9.99 -4.37 15.65
CA ILE A 115 -11.09 -3.41 15.43
C ILE A 115 -12.35 -4.12 14.94
N ALA A 116 -12.23 -5.12 14.07
CA ALA A 116 -13.39 -5.88 13.63
C ALA A 116 -14.07 -6.64 14.79
N GLU A 117 -13.27 -7.27 15.67
CA GLU A 117 -13.76 -7.95 16.87
C GLU A 117 -14.40 -6.94 17.84
N TRP A 118 -13.80 -5.77 18.01
CA TRP A 118 -14.39 -4.71 18.83
C TRP A 118 -15.73 -4.21 18.25
N LEU A 119 -15.82 -3.99 16.93
CA LEU A 119 -17.07 -3.60 16.28
C LEU A 119 -18.17 -4.66 16.49
N GLN A 120 -17.82 -5.94 16.41
CA GLN A 120 -18.75 -7.03 16.70
C GLN A 120 -19.23 -7.01 18.16
N SER A 121 -18.34 -6.74 19.11
CA SER A 121 -18.69 -6.66 20.54
C SER A 121 -19.66 -5.52 20.86
N VAL A 122 -19.67 -4.45 20.05
CA VAL A 122 -20.61 -3.33 20.18
C VAL A 122 -21.82 -3.44 19.24
N GLY A 123 -22.07 -4.64 18.66
CA GLY A 123 -23.26 -4.94 17.88
C GLY A 123 -23.20 -4.57 16.39
N ILE A 124 -22.05 -4.19 15.86
CA ILE A 124 -21.88 -3.90 14.42
C ILE A 124 -21.34 -5.13 13.71
N SER A 125 -22.07 -5.64 12.69
CA SER A 125 -21.60 -6.74 11.84
C SER A 125 -20.36 -6.32 11.07
N ALA A 126 -19.19 -6.86 11.44
CA ALA A 126 -17.91 -6.51 10.86
C ALA A 126 -17.04 -7.74 10.57
N SER A 127 -16.11 -7.61 9.62
CA SER A 127 -15.03 -8.57 9.38
C SER A 127 -13.75 -7.83 9.03
N PHE A 128 -12.63 -8.56 8.93
CA PHE A 128 -11.33 -7.96 8.62
C PHE A 128 -10.70 -8.58 7.38
N TYR A 129 -9.88 -7.76 6.69
CA TYR A 129 -9.20 -8.15 5.45
C TYR A 129 -7.78 -7.57 5.40
N HIS A 130 -6.80 -8.41 5.07
CA HIS A 130 -5.42 -8.00 4.82
C HIS A 130 -4.67 -9.03 3.99
N ALA A 131 -3.58 -8.65 3.35
CA ALA A 131 -2.79 -9.51 2.46
C ALA A 131 -2.18 -10.76 3.15
N GLY A 132 -2.05 -10.76 4.48
CA GLY A 132 -1.54 -11.92 5.23
C GLY A 132 -2.56 -13.04 5.47
N LEU A 133 -3.81 -12.89 5.03
CA LEU A 133 -4.79 -13.98 5.02
C LEU A 133 -4.55 -14.87 3.79
N ASP A 134 -4.86 -16.16 3.89
CA ASP A 134 -4.89 -17.05 2.74
C ASP A 134 -5.97 -16.64 1.72
N ALA A 135 -5.79 -17.04 0.46
CA ALA A 135 -6.65 -16.61 -0.63
C ALA A 135 -8.14 -16.99 -0.38
N LYS A 136 -8.40 -18.22 0.08
CA LYS A 136 -9.77 -18.69 0.33
C LYS A 136 -10.47 -17.88 1.40
N THR A 137 -9.77 -17.57 2.49
CA THR A 137 -10.30 -16.72 3.57
C THR A 137 -10.56 -15.31 3.09
N ARG A 138 -9.67 -14.75 2.24
CA ARG A 138 -9.87 -13.41 1.66
C ARG A 138 -11.11 -13.37 0.79
N ASP A 139 -11.23 -14.32 -0.14
CA ASP A 139 -12.37 -14.41 -1.06
C ASP A 139 -13.68 -14.59 -0.32
N TYR A 140 -13.70 -15.49 0.69
CA TYR A 140 -14.88 -15.73 1.52
C TYR A 140 -15.36 -14.48 2.27
N ARG A 141 -14.45 -13.75 2.93
CA ARG A 141 -14.81 -12.53 3.68
C ARG A 141 -15.24 -11.39 2.77
N GLN A 142 -14.57 -11.24 1.63
CA GLN A 142 -14.96 -10.29 0.60
C GLN A 142 -16.36 -10.60 0.08
N GLN A 143 -16.67 -11.87 -0.21
CA GLN A 143 -17.99 -12.27 -0.70
C GLN A 143 -19.09 -12.01 0.33
N LEU A 144 -18.87 -12.32 1.61
CA LEU A 144 -19.81 -12.01 2.68
C LEU A 144 -20.14 -10.52 2.76
N TRP A 145 -19.13 -9.68 2.56
CA TRP A 145 -19.33 -8.23 2.54
C TRP A 145 -20.01 -7.75 1.25
N MET A 146 -19.64 -8.33 0.09
CA MET A 146 -20.32 -8.05 -1.18
C MET A 146 -21.80 -8.39 -1.14
N ASP A 147 -22.15 -9.52 -0.55
CA ASP A 147 -23.54 -10.00 -0.37
C ASP A 147 -24.33 -9.22 0.70
N GLY A 148 -23.69 -8.29 1.42
CA GLY A 148 -24.31 -7.52 2.51
C GLY A 148 -24.54 -8.30 3.81
N LYS A 149 -24.03 -9.55 3.92
CA LYS A 149 -24.07 -10.34 5.17
C LYS A 149 -23.20 -9.73 6.27
N ILE A 150 -22.18 -9.00 5.88
CA ILE A 150 -21.31 -8.20 6.73
C ILE A 150 -21.48 -6.75 6.33
N LYS A 151 -21.78 -5.86 7.31
CA LYS A 151 -22.00 -4.44 7.09
C LYS A 151 -20.69 -3.67 6.90
N VAL A 152 -19.66 -4.01 7.67
CA VAL A 152 -18.38 -3.27 7.72
C VAL A 152 -17.20 -4.21 7.47
N ILE A 153 -16.29 -3.77 6.61
CA ILE A 153 -14.99 -4.43 6.45
C ILE A 153 -13.88 -3.53 7.01
N VAL A 154 -13.08 -4.07 7.92
CA VAL A 154 -11.88 -3.40 8.45
C VAL A 154 -10.67 -3.92 7.71
N ALA A 155 -9.96 -3.06 7.01
CA ALA A 155 -8.94 -3.52 6.08
C ALA A 155 -7.67 -2.67 6.09
N THR A 156 -6.58 -3.25 5.57
CA THR A 156 -5.43 -2.50 5.09
C THR A 156 -5.64 -2.09 3.62
N ASN A 157 -4.72 -1.32 3.05
CA ASN A 157 -4.70 -0.97 1.62
C ASN A 157 -4.78 -2.18 0.66
N ALA A 158 -4.52 -3.41 1.15
CA ALA A 158 -4.71 -4.63 0.37
C ALA A 158 -6.18 -4.88 -0.03
N PHE A 159 -7.14 -4.26 0.65
CA PHE A 159 -8.55 -4.27 0.27
C PHE A 159 -8.81 -3.11 -0.67
N GLY A 160 -8.51 -3.34 -1.94
CA GLY A 160 -8.50 -2.27 -2.90
C GLY A 160 -8.77 -2.72 -4.32
N MET A 161 -7.77 -3.22 -5.02
CA MET A 161 -7.89 -3.61 -6.42
C MET A 161 -9.02 -4.59 -6.66
N GLY A 162 -9.84 -4.32 -7.68
CA GLY A 162 -10.95 -5.19 -8.06
C GLY A 162 -12.20 -5.13 -7.16
N ILE A 163 -12.24 -4.28 -6.13
CA ILE A 163 -13.42 -4.12 -5.29
C ILE A 163 -14.38 -3.13 -5.95
N ASP A 164 -15.54 -3.64 -6.41
CA ASP A 164 -16.60 -2.85 -7.03
C ASP A 164 -17.95 -3.10 -6.36
N LYS A 165 -18.15 -2.52 -5.16
CA LYS A 165 -19.41 -2.54 -4.45
C LYS A 165 -20.07 -1.15 -4.56
N PRO A 166 -21.28 -1.07 -5.14
CA PRO A 166 -21.91 0.22 -5.44
C PRO A 166 -22.39 0.98 -4.20
N ASP A 167 -22.84 0.26 -3.17
CA ASP A 167 -23.56 0.78 -1.99
C ASP A 167 -22.66 1.06 -0.78
N VAL A 168 -21.39 1.35 -0.98
CA VAL A 168 -20.50 1.81 0.11
C VAL A 168 -20.90 3.23 0.49
N ARG A 169 -21.48 3.40 1.69
CA ARG A 169 -21.94 4.71 2.18
C ARG A 169 -20.89 5.44 3.00
N LEU A 170 -19.99 4.71 3.61
CA LEU A 170 -19.03 5.27 4.55
C LEU A 170 -17.65 4.64 4.38
N VAL A 171 -16.63 5.48 4.25
CA VAL A 171 -15.23 5.09 4.32
C VAL A 171 -14.57 5.84 5.46
N VAL A 172 -13.95 5.14 6.40
CA VAL A 172 -13.28 5.75 7.56
C VAL A 172 -11.81 5.36 7.58
N HIS A 173 -10.93 6.33 7.63
CA HIS A 173 -9.50 6.12 7.85
C HIS A 173 -9.15 6.42 9.30
N LEU A 174 -8.66 5.42 10.03
CA LEU A 174 -8.19 5.56 11.41
C LEU A 174 -6.70 5.89 11.50
N ASP A 175 -5.97 5.66 10.43
CA ASP A 175 -4.55 6.01 10.30
C ASP A 175 -4.36 6.90 9.06
N LEU A 176 -3.41 7.83 9.12
CA LEU A 176 -3.10 8.68 7.96
C LEU A 176 -2.56 7.84 6.79
N PRO A 177 -3.03 8.06 5.57
CA PRO A 177 -2.49 7.43 4.37
C PRO A 177 -1.07 7.94 4.08
N ASP A 178 -0.30 7.19 3.28
CA ASP A 178 1.06 7.58 2.89
C ASP A 178 1.09 8.65 1.79
N SER A 179 -0.04 8.87 1.13
CA SER A 179 -0.19 9.85 0.06
C SER A 179 -1.65 10.21 -0.18
N LEU A 180 -1.91 11.34 -0.83
CA LEU A 180 -3.26 11.74 -1.21
C LEU A 180 -3.82 10.88 -2.35
N GLU A 181 -2.97 10.29 -3.19
CA GLU A 181 -3.39 9.32 -4.20
C GLU A 181 -3.99 8.06 -3.56
N ALA A 182 -3.30 7.50 -2.56
CA ALA A 182 -3.81 6.35 -1.81
C ALA A 182 -5.12 6.72 -1.09
N TYR A 183 -5.17 7.87 -0.42
CA TYR A 183 -6.39 8.36 0.21
C TYR A 183 -7.54 8.48 -0.78
N PHE A 184 -7.31 9.11 -1.93
CA PHE A 184 -8.34 9.34 -2.95
C PHE A 184 -8.85 8.03 -3.55
N GLN A 185 -7.97 7.07 -3.79
CA GLN A 185 -8.33 5.74 -4.29
C GLN A 185 -9.15 4.93 -3.27
N GLU A 186 -8.78 4.99 -1.99
CA GLU A 186 -9.48 4.31 -0.89
C GLU A 186 -10.81 4.98 -0.58
N ALA A 187 -10.85 6.29 -0.40
CA ALA A 187 -12.06 7.08 -0.19
C ALA A 187 -13.00 7.04 -1.39
N GLY A 188 -12.45 6.96 -2.62
CA GLY A 188 -13.18 6.86 -3.88
C GLY A 188 -14.02 5.60 -4.05
N ARG A 189 -13.89 4.61 -3.13
CA ARG A 189 -14.78 3.44 -3.08
C ARG A 189 -16.18 3.77 -2.59
N ALA A 190 -16.33 4.91 -1.90
CA ALA A 190 -17.63 5.40 -1.47
C ALA A 190 -18.50 5.81 -2.68
N GLY A 191 -19.78 5.43 -2.64
CA GLY A 191 -20.82 5.92 -3.54
C GLY A 191 -20.56 5.67 -5.02
N ARG A 192 -20.17 4.50 -5.44
CA ARG A 192 -20.02 4.15 -6.86
C ARG A 192 -21.35 4.15 -7.63
N ASP A 193 -22.46 3.98 -6.91
CA ASP A 193 -23.82 4.13 -7.42
C ASP A 193 -24.29 5.59 -7.53
N LEU A 194 -23.38 6.56 -7.38
CA LEU A 194 -23.62 8.00 -7.42
C LEU A 194 -24.53 8.53 -6.30
N LYS A 195 -24.91 7.72 -5.33
CA LYS A 195 -25.68 8.16 -4.15
C LYS A 195 -24.78 8.87 -3.13
N PRO A 196 -25.32 9.77 -2.31
CA PRO A 196 -24.58 10.46 -1.27
C PRO A 196 -23.82 9.48 -0.36
N SER A 197 -22.54 9.76 -0.15
CA SER A 197 -21.64 8.94 0.64
C SER A 197 -20.57 9.82 1.29
N GLU A 198 -19.95 9.33 2.36
CA GLU A 198 -19.01 10.11 3.15
C GLU A 198 -17.68 9.36 3.32
N ALA A 199 -16.61 10.11 3.29
CA ALA A 199 -15.27 9.66 3.63
C ALA A 199 -14.75 10.49 4.80
N PHE A 200 -14.34 9.83 5.88
CA PHE A 200 -13.77 10.45 7.07
C PHE A 200 -12.32 10.05 7.25
N LEU A 201 -11.46 11.03 7.44
CA LEU A 201 -10.09 10.87 7.88
C LEU A 201 -10.01 11.34 9.34
N LEU A 202 -9.83 10.40 10.27
CA LEU A 202 -9.75 10.70 11.70
C LEU A 202 -8.29 10.90 12.11
N VAL A 203 -7.98 12.05 12.65
CA VAL A 203 -6.61 12.48 12.95
C VAL A 203 -6.45 12.66 14.46
N ALA A 204 -5.45 12.01 15.05
CA ALA A 204 -4.97 12.29 16.39
C ALA A 204 -3.63 13.06 16.31
N GLU A 205 -3.30 13.84 17.33
CA GLU A 205 -2.04 14.61 17.38
C GLU A 205 -0.78 13.77 17.11
N THR A 206 -0.80 12.52 17.59
CA THR A 206 0.34 11.59 17.43
C THR A 206 0.50 11.04 16.02
N ASP A 207 -0.51 11.14 15.15
CA ASP A 207 -0.48 10.46 13.85
C ASP A 207 0.48 11.10 12.87
N ILE A 208 0.61 12.42 12.90
CA ILE A 208 1.57 13.15 12.06
C ILE A 208 3.00 12.74 12.40
N ASN A 209 3.31 12.63 13.70
CA ASN A 209 4.63 12.19 14.15
C ASN A 209 4.91 10.75 13.70
N LYS A 210 3.95 9.85 13.88
CA LYS A 210 4.06 8.46 13.39
C LYS A 210 4.27 8.38 11.88
N LEU A 211 3.60 9.25 11.11
CA LEU A 211 3.76 9.30 9.66
C LEU A 211 5.19 9.72 9.27
N LYS A 212 5.75 10.71 9.96
CA LYS A 212 7.16 11.16 9.76
C LYS A 212 8.17 10.09 10.20
N GLU A 213 7.94 9.44 11.34
CA GLU A 213 8.77 8.32 11.83
C GLU A 213 8.78 7.15 10.84
N ASN A 214 7.62 6.80 10.26
CA ASN A 214 7.52 5.77 9.24
C ASN A 214 8.31 6.13 7.98
N LEU A 215 8.31 7.40 7.57
CA LEU A 215 9.15 7.87 6.46
C LEU A 215 10.65 7.69 6.77
N GLN A 216 11.10 8.11 7.95
CA GLN A 216 12.49 7.96 8.37
C GLN A 216 12.89 6.48 8.42
N SER A 217 12.04 5.63 8.99
CA SER A 217 12.28 4.18 9.05
C SER A 217 12.32 3.54 7.67
N SER A 218 11.52 4.02 6.70
CA SER A 218 11.48 3.49 5.33
C SER A 218 12.73 3.84 4.51
N TYR A 219 13.45 4.88 4.91
CA TYR A 219 14.70 5.33 4.29
C TYR A 219 15.79 5.48 5.34
N PRO A 220 16.36 4.37 5.87
CA PRO A 220 17.48 4.41 6.80
C PRO A 220 18.64 5.24 6.22
N GLU A 221 19.50 5.78 7.07
CA GLU A 221 20.69 6.50 6.61
C GLU A 221 21.60 5.60 5.77
N LEU A 222 22.26 6.18 4.77
CA LEU A 222 23.13 5.41 3.85
C LEU A 222 24.23 4.66 4.61
N SER A 223 24.77 5.23 5.68
CA SER A 223 25.73 4.60 6.59
C SER A 223 25.18 3.31 7.20
N ARG A 224 23.89 3.31 7.59
CA ARG A 224 23.22 2.14 8.16
C ARG A 224 22.95 1.07 7.11
N ILE A 225 22.55 1.49 5.90
CA ILE A 225 22.34 0.56 4.77
C ILE A 225 23.66 -0.12 4.39
N LYS A 226 24.78 0.64 4.36
CA LYS A 226 26.12 0.10 4.14
C LYS A 226 26.47 -0.96 5.19
N LEU A 227 26.27 -0.64 6.46
CA LEU A 227 26.55 -1.55 7.56
C LEU A 227 25.73 -2.85 7.47
N ILE A 228 24.43 -2.73 7.09
CA ILE A 228 23.56 -3.91 6.92
C ILE A 228 24.00 -4.74 5.72
N TYR A 229 24.41 -4.12 4.60
CA TYR A 229 24.94 -4.83 3.43
C TYR A 229 26.22 -5.61 3.78
N GLU A 230 27.16 -4.98 4.46
CA GLU A 230 28.40 -5.62 4.90
C GLU A 230 28.12 -6.79 5.85
N ALA A 231 27.25 -6.58 6.85
CA ALA A 231 26.80 -7.61 7.77
C ALA A 231 26.11 -8.78 7.04
N LEU A 232 25.26 -8.50 6.05
CA LEU A 232 24.58 -9.50 5.22
C LEU A 232 25.61 -10.37 4.47
N CYS A 233 26.57 -9.75 3.78
CA CYS A 233 27.62 -10.49 3.08
C CYS A 233 28.48 -11.33 4.03
N ASN A 234 28.79 -10.82 5.23
CA ASN A 234 29.55 -11.55 6.23
C ASN A 234 28.75 -12.73 6.83
N TYR A 235 27.46 -12.54 7.10
CA TYR A 235 26.53 -13.57 7.58
C TYR A 235 26.45 -14.74 6.59
N LEU A 236 26.35 -14.42 5.30
CA LEU A 236 26.29 -15.39 4.20
C LEU A 236 27.67 -15.91 3.78
N LYS A 237 28.74 -15.44 4.44
CA LYS A 237 30.15 -15.84 4.17
C LYS A 237 30.57 -15.63 2.71
N ILE A 238 30.13 -14.55 2.08
CA ILE A 238 30.47 -14.20 0.70
C ILE A 238 31.78 -13.40 0.72
N PRO A 239 32.85 -13.84 0.05
CA PRO A 239 34.07 -13.06 -0.09
C PRO A 239 33.86 -11.84 -1.04
N ILE A 240 34.70 -10.80 -0.88
CA ILE A 240 34.72 -9.67 -1.84
C ILE A 240 35.06 -10.20 -3.24
N GLY A 241 34.32 -9.73 -4.26
CA GLY A 241 34.46 -10.19 -5.65
C GLY A 241 33.79 -11.54 -5.95
N ALA A 242 32.98 -12.09 -5.03
CA ALA A 242 32.25 -13.33 -5.23
C ALA A 242 30.74 -13.16 -4.98
N GLY A 243 29.96 -14.19 -5.22
CA GLY A 243 28.54 -14.27 -4.91
C GLY A 243 27.60 -13.95 -6.08
N GLU A 244 28.11 -13.45 -7.21
CA GLU A 244 27.26 -13.17 -8.39
C GLU A 244 26.51 -14.42 -8.84
N ASN A 245 25.20 -14.25 -9.11
CA ASN A 245 24.28 -15.32 -9.50
C ASN A 245 24.15 -16.48 -8.50
N GLN A 246 24.55 -16.27 -7.24
CA GLN A 246 24.42 -17.28 -6.18
C GLN A 246 23.23 -16.98 -5.28
N THR A 247 22.55 -18.06 -4.86
CA THR A 247 21.37 -18.00 -4.00
C THR A 247 21.73 -18.53 -2.60
N TYR A 248 21.29 -17.82 -1.57
CA TYR A 248 21.53 -18.14 -0.17
C TYR A 248 20.22 -18.21 0.61
N ASP A 249 20.08 -19.17 1.51
CA ASP A 249 18.98 -19.17 2.47
C ASP A 249 19.18 -18.02 3.45
N PHE A 250 18.09 -17.27 3.72
CA PHE A 250 18.15 -16.08 4.55
C PHE A 250 16.90 -15.90 5.39
N ASP A 251 17.04 -15.98 6.71
CA ASP A 251 16.00 -15.61 7.66
C ASP A 251 16.31 -14.23 8.24
N ILE A 252 15.47 -13.26 7.88
CA ILE A 252 15.62 -11.86 8.32
C ILE A 252 15.51 -11.73 9.85
N ASN A 253 14.73 -12.58 10.51
CA ASN A 253 14.56 -12.53 11.97
C ASN A 253 15.82 -13.05 12.69
N GLU A 254 16.42 -14.13 12.16
CA GLU A 254 17.67 -14.68 12.68
C GLU A 254 18.81 -13.69 12.48
N PHE A 255 18.94 -13.16 11.27
CA PHE A 255 19.95 -12.14 10.93
C PHE A 255 19.83 -10.89 11.81
N SER A 256 18.61 -10.36 11.98
CA SER A 256 18.38 -9.16 12.79
C SER A 256 18.76 -9.38 14.24
N ARG A 257 18.46 -10.56 14.79
CA ARG A 257 18.85 -10.92 16.16
C ARG A 257 20.36 -11.10 16.30
N TYR A 258 21.00 -11.75 15.33
CA TYR A 258 22.44 -12.02 15.36
C TYR A 258 23.27 -10.73 15.40
N TYR A 259 22.89 -9.72 14.61
CA TYR A 259 23.58 -8.42 14.54
C TYR A 259 22.97 -7.34 15.42
N ASN A 260 21.93 -7.65 16.20
CA ASN A 260 21.20 -6.68 17.03
C ASN A 260 20.67 -5.47 16.23
N PHE A 261 20.16 -5.72 15.02
CA PHE A 261 19.50 -4.72 14.18
C PHE A 261 17.98 -4.72 14.41
N SER A 262 17.35 -3.57 14.20
CA SER A 262 15.90 -3.51 14.11
C SER A 262 15.40 -4.29 12.86
N LEU A 263 14.41 -5.17 13.03
CA LEU A 263 13.82 -5.93 11.93
C LEU A 263 13.31 -5.02 10.80
N LEU A 264 12.68 -3.91 11.17
CA LEU A 264 12.14 -2.95 10.21
C LEU A 264 13.25 -2.24 9.43
N GLU A 265 14.35 -1.89 10.10
CA GLU A 265 15.51 -1.27 9.47
C GLU A 265 16.17 -2.22 8.47
N VAL A 266 16.38 -3.48 8.86
CA VAL A 266 16.93 -4.51 7.96
C VAL A 266 16.02 -4.73 6.76
N PHE A 267 14.72 -4.89 6.99
CA PHE A 267 13.75 -5.07 5.91
C PHE A 267 13.80 -3.92 4.90
N ASN A 268 13.81 -2.69 5.37
CA ASN A 268 13.84 -1.52 4.50
C ASN A 268 15.18 -1.35 3.78
N ALA A 269 16.31 -1.64 4.45
CA ALA A 269 17.63 -1.63 3.82
C ALA A 269 17.71 -2.68 2.70
N ILE A 270 17.28 -3.91 2.95
CA ILE A 270 17.24 -4.99 1.95
C ILE A 270 16.37 -4.58 0.75
N LYS A 271 15.21 -3.97 0.97
CA LYS A 271 14.35 -3.47 -0.11
C LYS A 271 15.01 -2.38 -0.96
N LEU A 272 15.84 -1.52 -0.38
CA LEU A 272 16.59 -0.52 -1.11
C LEU A 272 17.73 -1.16 -1.92
N ILE A 273 18.44 -2.12 -1.34
CA ILE A 273 19.51 -2.89 -2.02
C ILE A 273 18.92 -3.73 -3.17
N GLU A 274 17.74 -4.30 -2.99
CA GLU A 274 17.00 -5.02 -4.03
C GLU A 274 16.59 -4.10 -5.18
N ARG A 275 16.12 -2.89 -4.86
CA ARG A 275 15.76 -1.88 -5.88
C ARG A 275 16.96 -1.36 -6.66
N GLU A 276 18.13 -1.34 -6.07
CA GLU A 276 19.39 -1.02 -6.76
C GLU A 276 19.80 -2.12 -7.74
N GLY A 277 19.18 -3.30 -7.64
CA GLY A 277 19.51 -4.43 -8.49
C GLY A 277 20.76 -5.21 -8.04
N ILE A 278 21.16 -5.07 -6.79
CA ILE A 278 22.30 -5.82 -6.21
C ILE A 278 21.85 -7.23 -5.81
N ILE A 279 20.64 -7.33 -5.25
CA ILE A 279 20.05 -8.60 -4.80
C ILE A 279 18.60 -8.74 -5.28
N ILE A 280 18.08 -9.96 -5.25
CA ILE A 280 16.64 -10.25 -5.32
C ILE A 280 16.27 -11.08 -4.10
N THR A 281 15.19 -10.68 -3.41
CA THR A 281 14.62 -11.48 -2.33
C THR A 281 13.49 -12.35 -2.88
N SER A 282 13.56 -13.67 -2.65
CA SER A 282 12.38 -14.51 -2.78
C SER A 282 11.65 -14.54 -1.44
N GLU A 283 10.41 -14.10 -1.39
CA GLU A 283 9.52 -14.57 -0.33
C GLU A 283 9.47 -16.09 -0.50
N ALA A 284 9.36 -16.85 0.61
CA ALA A 284 9.24 -18.31 0.55
C ALA A 284 8.13 -18.66 -0.44
N MET A 285 8.49 -18.76 -1.70
CA MET A 285 7.57 -19.29 -2.69
C MET A 285 7.41 -20.74 -2.30
N ASN A 286 6.17 -21.17 -2.09
CA ASN A 286 5.77 -22.55 -2.03
C ASN A 286 6.09 -23.22 -3.38
N THR A 287 7.38 -23.29 -3.73
CA THR A 287 7.83 -24.06 -4.89
C THR A 287 7.66 -25.52 -4.49
N PRO A 288 6.77 -26.25 -5.17
CA PRO A 288 6.59 -27.66 -4.89
C PRO A 288 7.92 -28.38 -5.07
N SER A 289 8.13 -29.43 -4.32
CA SER A 289 9.27 -30.33 -4.55
C SER A 289 9.30 -30.81 -5.99
N LYS A 290 10.49 -31.06 -6.49
CA LYS A 290 10.65 -31.60 -7.85
C LYS A 290 11.22 -33.01 -7.78
N ILE A 291 10.64 -33.91 -8.57
CA ILE A 291 11.04 -35.31 -8.65
C ILE A 291 11.29 -35.70 -10.11
N HIS A 292 12.39 -36.35 -10.38
CA HIS A 292 12.69 -36.96 -11.67
C HIS A 292 13.31 -38.35 -11.46
N ILE A 293 12.72 -39.40 -12.02
CA ILE A 293 13.25 -40.77 -11.93
C ILE A 293 14.32 -40.93 -13.02
N LYS A 294 15.57 -41.13 -12.60
CA LYS A 294 16.73 -41.29 -13.49
C LYS A 294 16.90 -42.72 -14.02
N ALA A 295 16.45 -43.69 -13.22
CA ALA A 295 16.62 -45.12 -13.54
C ALA A 295 15.81 -45.50 -14.75
N GLY A 296 16.42 -46.31 -15.63
CA GLY A 296 15.72 -46.94 -16.75
C GLY A 296 14.63 -47.92 -16.29
N ARG A 297 13.73 -48.30 -17.18
CA ARG A 297 12.60 -49.19 -16.84
C ARG A 297 13.05 -50.54 -16.27
N GLU A 298 14.12 -51.13 -16.80
CA GLU A 298 14.63 -52.43 -16.32
C GLU A 298 15.28 -52.32 -14.94
N ASP A 299 16.06 -51.27 -14.73
CA ASP A 299 16.71 -51.03 -13.44
C ASP A 299 15.68 -50.71 -12.34
N LEU A 300 14.65 -49.93 -12.70
CA LEU A 300 13.55 -49.63 -11.80
C LEU A 300 12.78 -50.89 -11.41
N TYR A 301 12.53 -51.81 -12.37
CA TYR A 301 11.87 -53.10 -12.09
C TYR A 301 12.70 -53.98 -11.18
N ARG A 302 14.01 -54.10 -11.43
CA ARG A 302 14.95 -54.85 -10.54
C ARG A 302 14.96 -54.28 -9.13
N PHE A 303 15.06 -52.97 -9.03
CA PHE A 303 15.05 -52.27 -7.74
C PHE A 303 13.76 -52.53 -6.94
N GLN A 304 12.59 -52.52 -7.59
CA GLN A 304 11.29 -52.77 -6.94
C GLN A 304 11.19 -54.24 -6.40
N ILE A 305 11.89 -55.20 -7.00
CA ILE A 305 11.93 -56.57 -6.52
C ILE A 305 12.84 -56.70 -5.32
N GLU A 306 13.98 -55.99 -5.35
CA GLU A 306 15.01 -56.03 -4.32
C GLU A 306 14.59 -55.24 -3.06
N TYR A 307 14.00 -54.04 -3.25
CA TYR A 307 13.65 -53.12 -2.15
C TYR A 307 12.11 -52.91 -2.10
N LYS A 308 11.41 -53.92 -1.59
CA LYS A 308 9.94 -53.95 -1.53
C LYS A 308 9.33 -52.80 -0.72
N GLU A 309 10.03 -52.23 0.24
CA GLU A 309 9.57 -51.09 1.03
C GLU A 309 9.36 -49.80 0.20
N TYR A 310 10.03 -49.67 -0.95
CA TYR A 310 9.88 -48.49 -1.84
C TYR A 310 8.94 -48.77 -3.01
N ASP A 311 8.48 -50.00 -3.23
CA ASP A 311 7.64 -50.39 -4.36
C ASP A 311 6.34 -49.54 -4.41
N THR A 312 5.74 -49.30 -3.25
CA THR A 312 4.48 -48.55 -3.16
C THR A 312 4.64 -47.09 -3.58
N ILE A 313 5.70 -46.41 -3.10
CA ILE A 313 5.93 -45.00 -3.47
C ILE A 313 6.35 -44.86 -4.93
N ILE A 314 7.17 -45.76 -5.44
CA ILE A 314 7.58 -45.75 -6.86
C ILE A 314 6.37 -45.92 -7.77
N LYS A 315 5.50 -46.91 -7.49
CA LYS A 315 4.25 -47.14 -8.25
C LYS A 315 3.33 -45.93 -8.16
N PHE A 316 3.24 -45.30 -6.98
CA PHE A 316 2.47 -44.08 -6.81
C PHE A 316 2.98 -42.93 -7.69
N LEU A 317 4.30 -42.70 -7.71
CA LEU A 317 4.92 -41.65 -8.53
C LEU A 317 4.68 -41.89 -10.01
N LEU A 318 4.88 -43.12 -10.49
CA LEU A 318 4.67 -43.47 -11.91
C LEU A 318 3.21 -43.29 -12.37
N ARG A 319 2.24 -43.53 -11.48
CA ARG A 319 0.80 -43.42 -11.82
C ARG A 319 0.25 -42.00 -11.72
N ASN A 320 0.74 -41.21 -10.76
CA ASN A 320 0.13 -39.93 -10.45
C ASN A 320 0.92 -38.72 -10.96
N TYR A 321 2.16 -38.92 -11.44
CA TYR A 321 3.01 -37.86 -11.96
C TYR A 321 3.45 -38.18 -13.41
N PRO A 322 2.58 -37.90 -14.40
CA PRO A 322 2.92 -38.10 -15.81
C PRO A 322 4.20 -37.33 -16.18
N GLY A 323 5.14 -38.01 -16.86
CA GLY A 323 6.40 -37.39 -17.28
C GLY A 323 7.55 -37.52 -16.27
N VAL A 324 7.36 -38.12 -15.08
CA VAL A 324 8.39 -38.26 -14.04
C VAL A 324 9.65 -39.04 -14.50
N LEU A 325 9.54 -39.86 -15.54
CA LEU A 325 10.66 -40.58 -16.19
C LEU A 325 11.37 -39.74 -17.27
N SER A 326 10.75 -38.66 -17.73
CA SER A 326 11.28 -37.87 -18.86
C SER A 326 11.84 -36.52 -18.43
N ASP A 327 11.25 -35.95 -17.36
CA ASP A 327 11.64 -34.62 -16.87
C ASP A 327 11.22 -34.45 -15.39
N PHE A 328 11.62 -33.35 -14.78
CA PHE A 328 11.22 -32.99 -13.44
C PHE A 328 9.72 -32.68 -13.36
N VAL A 329 9.03 -33.36 -12.45
CA VAL A 329 7.62 -33.09 -12.13
C VAL A 329 7.52 -32.40 -10.76
N ASN A 330 6.56 -31.48 -10.64
CA ASN A 330 6.26 -30.84 -9.38
C ASN A 330 5.45 -31.80 -8.50
N ALA A 331 5.92 -32.07 -7.28
CA ALA A 331 5.26 -32.91 -6.30
C ALA A 331 5.04 -32.17 -4.99
N ARG A 332 4.03 -32.59 -4.23
CA ARG A 332 3.78 -32.10 -2.86
C ARG A 332 3.71 -33.32 -1.94
N GLU A 333 4.58 -33.35 -0.96
CA GLU A 333 4.69 -34.45 0.00
C GLU A 333 3.39 -34.65 0.77
N GLU A 334 2.65 -33.59 1.08
CA GLU A 334 1.35 -33.67 1.74
C GLU A 334 0.30 -34.38 0.85
N HIS A 335 0.34 -34.15 -0.45
CA HIS A 335 -0.57 -34.85 -1.38
C HIS A 335 -0.22 -36.35 -1.49
N ILE A 336 1.08 -36.67 -1.55
CA ILE A 336 1.55 -38.06 -1.55
C ILE A 336 1.16 -38.74 -0.22
N SER A 337 1.40 -38.08 0.90
CA SER A 337 1.04 -38.54 2.25
C SER A 337 -0.44 -38.85 2.38
N LEU A 338 -1.33 -37.93 1.97
CA LEU A 338 -2.77 -38.11 2.02
C LEU A 338 -3.24 -39.29 1.15
N LYS A 339 -2.70 -39.43 -0.06
CA LYS A 339 -3.09 -40.49 -1.02
C LYS A 339 -2.56 -41.88 -0.63
N MET A 340 -1.39 -41.92 -0.02
CA MET A 340 -0.77 -43.16 0.42
C MET A 340 -1.10 -43.52 1.88
N ASN A 341 -1.77 -42.63 2.61
CA ASN A 341 -2.09 -42.77 4.04
C ASN A 341 -0.84 -43.07 4.91
N ILE A 342 0.25 -42.32 4.67
CA ILE A 342 1.49 -42.40 5.46
C ILE A 342 1.92 -40.98 5.89
N PRO A 343 2.64 -40.83 7.04
CA PRO A 343 3.11 -39.54 7.51
C PRO A 343 4.02 -38.84 6.48
N VAL A 344 3.94 -37.49 6.41
CA VAL A 344 4.74 -36.66 5.50
C VAL A 344 6.24 -36.90 5.69
N ASP A 345 6.70 -37.01 6.94
CA ASP A 345 8.12 -37.28 7.25
C ASP A 345 8.61 -38.61 6.67
N LYS A 346 7.76 -39.63 6.65
CA LYS A 346 8.06 -40.91 6.04
C LYS A 346 8.15 -40.80 4.52
N VAL A 347 7.24 -40.03 3.87
CA VAL A 347 7.33 -39.74 2.42
C VAL A 347 8.64 -39.04 2.10
N THR A 348 8.96 -37.98 2.84
CA THR A 348 10.20 -37.20 2.65
C THR A 348 11.45 -38.07 2.87
N GLY A 349 11.43 -38.91 3.90
CA GLY A 349 12.53 -39.88 4.17
C GLY A 349 12.74 -40.87 3.04
N GLN A 350 11.64 -41.47 2.52
CA GLN A 350 11.70 -42.39 1.39
C GLN A 350 12.22 -41.71 0.12
N LEU A 351 11.78 -40.48 -0.19
CA LEU A 351 12.28 -39.74 -1.35
C LEU A 351 13.76 -39.40 -1.26
N LYS A 352 14.25 -38.99 -0.07
CA LYS A 352 15.67 -38.74 0.17
C LYS A 352 16.52 -40.00 0.04
N ASN A 353 16.02 -41.12 0.54
CA ASN A 353 16.73 -42.40 0.42
C ASN A 353 16.82 -42.84 -1.07
N LEU A 354 15.72 -42.71 -1.82
CA LEU A 354 15.74 -43.03 -3.25
C LEU A 354 16.65 -42.10 -4.07
N ASP A 355 16.80 -40.85 -3.64
CA ASP A 355 17.78 -39.92 -4.21
C ASP A 355 19.22 -40.35 -3.88
N SER A 356 19.50 -40.67 -2.64
CA SER A 356 20.83 -41.16 -2.19
C SER A 356 21.23 -42.47 -2.90
N MET A 357 20.26 -43.30 -3.25
CA MET A 357 20.43 -44.54 -4.04
C MET A 357 20.53 -44.28 -5.53
N ASN A 358 20.52 -43.00 -5.94
CA ASN A 358 20.59 -42.55 -7.35
C ASN A 358 19.49 -43.11 -8.28
N LEU A 359 18.36 -43.53 -7.72
CA LEU A 359 17.20 -44.01 -8.47
C LEU A 359 16.38 -42.84 -9.07
N LEU A 360 16.25 -41.77 -8.31
CA LEU A 360 15.60 -40.55 -8.70
C LEU A 360 16.41 -39.33 -8.26
N THR A 361 16.07 -38.13 -8.75
CA THR A 361 16.48 -36.87 -8.16
C THR A 361 15.30 -36.28 -7.43
N TYR A 362 15.47 -35.99 -6.16
CA TYR A 362 14.51 -35.32 -5.32
C TYR A 362 15.05 -33.97 -4.88
N ILE A 363 14.45 -32.90 -5.35
CA ILE A 363 14.72 -31.54 -4.89
C ILE A 363 13.60 -31.20 -3.93
N PRO A 364 13.88 -31.20 -2.61
CA PRO A 364 12.86 -30.91 -1.61
C PRO A 364 12.36 -29.47 -1.75
N ARG A 365 11.13 -29.25 -1.35
CA ARG A 365 10.54 -27.93 -1.18
C ARG A 365 11.47 -27.07 -0.32
N ASN A 366 11.81 -25.91 -0.82
CA ASN A 366 12.52 -24.92 -0.03
C ASN A 366 11.52 -23.92 0.55
N ASP A 367 11.23 -24.06 1.83
CA ASP A 367 10.31 -23.18 2.57
C ASP A 367 11.03 -21.96 3.18
N LYS A 368 12.35 -21.88 3.01
CA LYS A 368 13.13 -20.77 3.54
C LYS A 368 13.16 -19.61 2.55
N PRO A 369 12.97 -18.38 3.04
CA PRO A 369 13.24 -17.20 2.23
C PRO A 369 14.69 -17.23 1.73
N GLN A 370 14.90 -16.75 0.50
CA GLN A 370 16.21 -16.74 -0.14
C GLN A 370 16.59 -15.34 -0.62
N ILE A 371 17.89 -15.11 -0.70
CA ILE A 371 18.49 -13.95 -1.37
C ILE A 371 19.36 -14.46 -2.52
N LEU A 372 19.07 -13.97 -3.73
CA LEU A 372 19.93 -14.13 -4.90
C LEU A 372 20.76 -12.84 -5.07
N PHE A 373 22.06 -12.97 -5.14
CA PHE A 373 22.94 -11.86 -5.51
C PHE A 373 23.03 -11.77 -7.03
N LEU A 374 22.71 -10.58 -7.57
CA LEU A 374 22.80 -10.29 -9.00
C LEU A 374 24.17 -9.76 -9.41
N THR A 375 24.94 -9.30 -8.43
CA THR A 375 26.29 -8.78 -8.60
C THR A 375 27.25 -9.46 -7.63
N GLU A 376 28.54 -9.36 -7.90
CA GLU A 376 29.56 -9.74 -6.93
C GLU A 376 29.51 -8.84 -5.67
N ARG A 377 30.00 -9.33 -4.54
CA ARG A 377 30.14 -8.54 -3.31
C ARG A 377 31.12 -7.39 -3.55
N PHE A 378 30.64 -6.17 -3.36
CA PHE A 378 31.50 -4.97 -3.38
C PHE A 378 32.29 -4.79 -2.09
N ASP A 379 33.48 -4.23 -2.18
CA ASP A 379 34.11 -3.59 -1.03
C ASP A 379 33.21 -2.43 -0.58
N ILE A 380 32.97 -2.32 0.73
CA ILE A 380 32.00 -1.36 1.31
C ILE A 380 32.26 0.11 0.92
N LYS A 381 33.52 0.46 0.61
CA LYS A 381 33.90 1.79 0.15
C LYS A 381 33.31 2.13 -1.22
N TYR A 382 33.04 1.13 -2.05
CA TYR A 382 32.42 1.30 -3.37
C TYR A 382 30.93 1.11 -3.37
N PHE A 383 30.35 0.61 -2.25
CA PHE A 383 28.91 0.45 -2.16
C PHE A 383 28.22 1.80 -2.14
N THR A 384 27.33 2.03 -3.09
CA THR A 384 26.50 3.22 -3.18
C THR A 384 25.11 2.83 -3.69
N LEU A 385 24.11 3.64 -3.37
CA LEU A 385 22.81 3.57 -3.97
C LEU A 385 22.64 4.75 -4.91
N SER A 386 22.07 4.55 -6.07
CA SER A 386 21.78 5.59 -7.03
C SER A 386 20.85 6.65 -6.44
N ASP A 387 20.97 7.90 -6.89
CA ASP A 387 20.06 8.98 -6.49
C ASP A 387 18.59 8.62 -6.83
N GLU A 388 18.38 7.86 -7.89
CA GLU A 388 17.03 7.38 -8.28
C GLU A 388 16.42 6.44 -7.24
N VAL A 389 17.19 5.51 -6.68
CA VAL A 389 16.70 4.51 -5.73
C VAL A 389 16.57 5.09 -4.33
N TYR A 390 17.45 5.97 -3.91
CA TYR A 390 17.48 6.46 -2.54
C TYR A 390 17.02 7.91 -2.41
N LYS A 391 17.79 8.88 -2.94
CA LYS A 391 17.60 10.31 -2.67
C LYS A 391 16.31 10.86 -3.29
N ASN A 392 16.08 10.59 -4.58
CA ASN A 392 14.91 11.08 -5.28
C ASN A 392 13.64 10.49 -4.69
N ARG A 393 13.63 9.17 -4.41
CA ARG A 393 12.47 8.50 -3.80
C ARG A 393 12.19 8.98 -2.38
N LYS A 394 13.22 9.20 -1.57
CA LYS A 394 13.06 9.77 -0.22
C LYS A 394 12.40 11.13 -0.29
N ASN A 395 12.89 12.00 -1.20
CA ASN A 395 12.33 13.34 -1.40
C ASN A 395 10.88 13.29 -1.90
N ASP A 396 10.56 12.39 -2.84
CA ASP A 396 9.19 12.28 -3.34
C ASP A 396 8.25 11.68 -2.29
N ALA A 397 8.71 10.72 -1.50
CA ALA A 397 7.94 10.22 -0.36
C ALA A 397 7.69 11.32 0.67
N ALA A 398 8.70 12.15 0.97
CA ALA A 398 8.56 13.31 1.86
C ALA A 398 7.51 14.30 1.32
N LYS A 399 7.57 14.67 0.04
CA LYS A 399 6.58 15.57 -0.59
C LYS A 399 5.15 15.01 -0.50
N ARG A 400 4.96 13.70 -0.71
CA ARG A 400 3.64 13.07 -0.57
C ARG A 400 3.10 13.13 0.86
N ILE A 401 3.98 12.87 1.84
CA ILE A 401 3.63 12.98 3.25
C ILE A 401 3.32 14.43 3.64
N ASP A 402 4.11 15.40 3.17
CA ASP A 402 3.85 16.81 3.39
C ASP A 402 2.50 17.24 2.78
N ALA A 403 2.14 16.71 1.61
CA ALA A 403 0.84 16.95 1.02
C ALA A 403 -0.31 16.40 1.90
N VAL A 404 -0.16 15.23 2.50
CA VAL A 404 -1.14 14.68 3.46
C VAL A 404 -1.22 15.55 4.71
N ILE A 405 -0.08 15.95 5.27
CA ILE A 405 -0.04 16.82 6.47
C ILE A 405 -0.71 18.17 6.17
N ASN A 406 -0.42 18.76 5.01
CA ASN A 406 -1.06 19.99 4.60
C ASN A 406 -2.58 19.81 4.41
N PHE A 407 -3.01 18.72 3.81
CA PHE A 407 -4.44 18.42 3.62
C PHE A 407 -5.19 18.29 4.94
N VAL A 408 -4.60 17.65 5.96
CA VAL A 408 -5.28 17.47 7.25
C VAL A 408 -5.29 18.75 8.10
N ASN A 409 -4.29 19.61 7.95
CA ASN A 409 -4.14 20.83 8.74
C ASN A 409 -4.78 22.06 8.09
N ASN A 410 -4.99 22.06 6.76
CA ASN A 410 -5.57 23.21 6.06
C ASN A 410 -7.10 23.23 6.21
N ASN A 411 -7.59 23.95 7.20
CA ASN A 411 -9.01 24.15 7.46
C ASN A 411 -9.62 25.38 6.75
N ASP A 412 -8.83 26.11 5.94
CA ASP A 412 -9.29 27.31 5.25
C ASP A 412 -9.92 27.02 3.90
N GLU A 413 -9.62 25.85 3.32
CA GLU A 413 -10.06 25.52 1.97
C GLU A 413 -10.86 24.21 1.94
N CYS A 414 -11.87 24.19 1.08
CA CYS A 414 -12.74 23.03 0.84
C CYS A 414 -11.93 21.78 0.54
N ARG A 415 -12.19 20.66 1.23
CA ARG A 415 -11.47 19.37 1.08
C ARG A 415 -11.47 18.86 -0.36
N SER A 416 -12.60 18.98 -1.07
CA SER A 416 -12.67 18.58 -2.47
C SER A 416 -11.77 19.43 -3.36
N VAL A 417 -11.71 20.75 -3.13
CA VAL A 417 -10.85 21.67 -3.90
C VAL A 417 -9.38 21.34 -3.67
N GLN A 418 -8.97 21.06 -2.42
CA GLN A 418 -7.60 20.66 -2.10
C GLN A 418 -7.19 19.39 -2.84
N LEU A 419 -8.06 18.36 -2.85
CA LEU A 419 -7.80 17.09 -3.56
C LEU A 419 -7.71 17.31 -5.08
N LEU A 420 -8.63 18.06 -5.66
CA LEU A 420 -8.64 18.33 -7.10
C LEU A 420 -7.40 19.12 -7.53
N ARG A 421 -6.98 20.11 -6.74
CA ARG A 421 -5.73 20.83 -6.97
C ARG A 421 -4.50 19.92 -6.93
N TYR A 422 -4.47 19.00 -6.00
CA TYR A 422 -3.37 18.02 -5.92
C TYR A 422 -3.23 17.19 -7.21
N PHE A 423 -4.34 16.83 -7.85
CA PHE A 423 -4.37 16.14 -9.14
C PHE A 423 -4.25 17.08 -10.37
N GLY A 424 -3.99 18.37 -10.15
CA GLY A 424 -3.75 19.33 -11.22
C GLY A 424 -5.00 20.02 -11.76
N GLU A 425 -6.17 19.84 -11.11
CA GLU A 425 -7.39 20.55 -11.49
C GLU A 425 -7.52 21.89 -10.72
N ASN A 426 -7.76 22.97 -11.45
CA ASN A 426 -7.96 24.29 -10.85
C ASN A 426 -9.45 24.63 -10.77
N ILE A 427 -10.12 24.11 -9.73
CA ILE A 427 -11.54 24.35 -9.47
C ILE A 427 -11.66 25.29 -8.28
N LYS A 428 -12.44 26.37 -8.46
CA LYS A 428 -12.74 27.35 -7.41
C LYS A 428 -14.03 27.05 -6.65
N LYS A 429 -14.93 26.20 -7.22
CA LYS A 429 -16.23 25.91 -6.63
C LYS A 429 -16.09 24.94 -5.47
N THR A 430 -16.53 25.34 -4.29
CA THR A 430 -16.54 24.53 -3.08
C THR A 430 -17.65 23.47 -3.12
N CYS A 431 -17.46 22.37 -2.40
CA CYS A 431 -18.44 21.29 -2.34
C CYS A 431 -19.67 21.62 -1.46
N GLY A 432 -19.58 22.61 -0.58
CA GLY A 432 -20.65 23.04 0.32
C GLY A 432 -20.98 22.07 1.48
N ARG A 433 -20.28 20.92 1.61
CA ARG A 433 -20.70 19.81 2.47
C ARG A 433 -19.60 19.26 3.38
N CYS A 434 -18.31 19.40 3.03
CA CYS A 434 -17.20 18.90 3.83
C CYS A 434 -17.17 19.62 5.20
N ASP A 435 -16.34 19.12 6.11
CA ASP A 435 -16.11 19.70 7.45
C ASP A 435 -15.85 21.21 7.37
N VAL A 436 -14.98 21.67 6.48
CA VAL A 436 -14.65 23.09 6.28
C VAL A 436 -15.86 23.89 5.77
N CYS A 437 -16.51 23.42 4.71
CA CYS A 437 -17.68 24.13 4.16
C CYS A 437 -18.85 24.17 5.15
N SER A 438 -19.10 23.06 5.86
CA SER A 438 -20.17 22.98 6.85
C SER A 438 -19.91 23.91 8.04
N SER A 439 -18.66 24.07 8.47
CA SER A 439 -18.30 25.03 9.51
C SER A 439 -18.53 26.46 9.07
N LYS A 440 -18.13 26.81 7.82
CA LYS A 440 -18.39 28.13 7.25
C LYS A 440 -19.88 28.41 7.06
N ASN A 441 -20.66 27.42 6.60
CA ASN A 441 -22.12 27.54 6.45
C ASN A 441 -22.84 27.79 7.78
N LYS A 442 -22.37 27.18 8.87
CA LYS A 442 -22.91 27.43 10.21
C LYS A 442 -22.70 28.86 10.68
N MET A 443 -21.69 29.55 10.16
CA MET A 443 -21.41 30.96 10.46
C MET A 443 -22.28 31.94 9.64
N ASN A 444 -23.13 31.42 8.74
CA ASN A 444 -23.92 32.21 7.79
C ASN A 444 -23.09 33.17 6.91
N ILE A 445 -21.90 32.73 6.50
CA ILE A 445 -20.92 33.49 5.72
C ILE A 445 -20.60 32.67 4.45
N ASN A 446 -20.63 33.30 3.28
CA ASN A 446 -20.18 32.65 2.06
C ASN A 446 -18.63 32.69 1.93
N ASP A 447 -18.06 31.86 1.04
CA ASP A 447 -16.61 31.74 0.91
C ASP A 447 -15.91 33.06 0.52
N ASN A 448 -16.54 33.88 -0.34
CA ASN A 448 -15.99 35.17 -0.73
C ASN A 448 -16.01 36.17 0.45
N GLU A 449 -17.09 36.20 1.20
CA GLU A 449 -17.20 37.04 2.41
C GLU A 449 -16.17 36.59 3.47
N TYR A 450 -16.01 35.28 3.66
CA TYR A 450 -15.00 34.74 4.57
C TYR A 450 -13.58 35.17 4.15
N GLN A 451 -13.23 35.01 2.87
CA GLN A 451 -11.92 35.43 2.37
C GLN A 451 -11.68 36.92 2.61
N THR A 452 -12.62 37.76 2.23
CA THR A 452 -12.50 39.21 2.40
C THR A 452 -12.35 39.59 3.87
N ILE A 453 -13.17 39.02 4.77
CA ILE A 453 -13.11 39.32 6.20
C ILE A 453 -11.79 38.80 6.80
N SER A 454 -11.40 37.56 6.48
CA SER A 454 -10.20 36.94 7.03
C SER A 454 -8.92 37.63 6.55
N GLU A 455 -8.84 38.08 5.29
CA GLU A 455 -7.70 38.85 4.76
C GLU A 455 -7.53 40.18 5.53
N VAL A 456 -8.61 40.89 5.80
CA VAL A 456 -8.55 42.13 6.58
C VAL A 456 -8.11 41.84 8.01
N ILE A 457 -8.69 40.83 8.68
CA ILE A 457 -8.29 40.45 10.04
C ILE A 457 -6.80 40.09 10.11
N VAL A 458 -6.32 39.26 9.16
CA VAL A 458 -4.92 38.86 9.11
C VAL A 458 -3.98 40.04 8.82
N SER A 459 -4.37 40.97 7.92
CA SER A 459 -3.56 42.16 7.64
C SER A 459 -3.42 43.04 8.89
N GLU A 460 -4.49 43.27 9.60
CA GLU A 460 -4.50 44.05 10.85
C GLU A 460 -3.63 43.38 11.94
N LEU A 461 -3.77 42.08 12.14
CA LEU A 461 -3.03 41.36 13.16
C LEU A 461 -1.54 41.13 12.77
N ARG A 462 -1.15 41.37 11.53
CA ARG A 462 0.28 41.43 11.12
C ARG A 462 0.94 42.74 11.51
N GLU A 463 0.18 43.84 11.55
CA GLU A 463 0.71 45.12 11.89
C GLU A 463 0.84 45.31 13.41
N CYS A 464 -0.20 44.87 14.15
CA CYS A 464 -0.17 44.90 15.61
C CYS A 464 -1.19 43.94 16.22
N ASP A 465 -0.94 43.51 17.47
CA ASP A 465 -1.93 42.77 18.26
C ASP A 465 -3.13 43.69 18.55
N ASN A 466 -4.31 43.27 18.19
CA ASN A 466 -5.52 44.10 18.27
C ASN A 466 -6.62 43.42 19.10
N ASN A 467 -7.56 44.22 19.62
CA ASN A 467 -8.78 43.68 20.23
C ASN A 467 -9.91 43.58 19.21
N ILE A 468 -10.97 42.85 19.57
CA ILE A 468 -12.11 42.62 18.67
C ILE A 468 -12.75 43.93 18.22
N TYR A 469 -12.81 44.93 19.08
CA TYR A 469 -13.48 46.22 18.80
C TYR A 469 -12.70 47.05 17.79
N GLU A 470 -11.37 47.00 17.80
CA GLU A 470 -10.54 47.70 16.81
C GLU A 470 -10.64 47.03 15.44
N ILE A 471 -10.63 45.68 15.40
CA ILE A 471 -10.82 44.94 14.15
C ILE A 471 -12.18 45.23 13.53
N LEU A 472 -13.25 45.32 14.34
CA LEU A 472 -14.60 45.64 13.86
C LEU A 472 -14.66 47.04 13.20
N LYS A 473 -13.86 48.01 13.63
CA LYS A 473 -13.81 49.34 13.03
C LYS A 473 -13.22 49.33 11.60
N HIS A 474 -12.30 48.41 11.32
CA HIS A 474 -11.61 48.36 10.02
C HIS A 474 -12.34 47.48 9.02
N VAL A 475 -13.25 46.61 9.45
CA VAL A 475 -14.10 45.75 8.57
C VAL A 475 -15.43 46.39 8.28
N ASN A 476 -15.43 47.68 7.88
CA ASN A 476 -16.60 48.53 7.74
C ASN A 476 -17.70 48.09 6.72
N ASN A 477 -17.42 47.08 5.85
CA ASN A 477 -18.35 46.65 4.79
C ASN A 477 -19.13 45.38 5.09
N HIS A 478 -18.97 44.80 6.32
CA HIS A 478 -19.63 43.52 6.68
C HIS A 478 -20.41 43.66 7.99
N HIS A 479 -21.48 42.89 8.17
CA HIS A 479 -22.24 42.85 9.41
C HIS A 479 -21.32 42.41 10.56
N GLU A 480 -21.32 43.12 11.66
CA GLU A 480 -20.48 42.84 12.86
C GLU A 480 -20.56 41.38 13.32
N GLU A 481 -21.75 40.77 13.25
CA GLU A 481 -21.98 39.36 13.62
C GLU A 481 -21.15 38.40 12.74
N LYS A 482 -21.01 38.69 11.44
CA LYS A 482 -20.18 37.89 10.54
C LYS A 482 -18.69 38.01 10.88
N VAL A 483 -18.23 39.18 11.21
CA VAL A 483 -16.84 39.42 11.60
C VAL A 483 -16.52 38.69 12.90
N ILE A 484 -17.39 38.82 13.92
CA ILE A 484 -17.25 38.13 15.21
C ILE A 484 -17.25 36.61 15.01
N ASN A 485 -18.13 36.08 14.19
CA ASN A 485 -18.16 34.64 13.88
C ASN A 485 -16.92 34.18 13.14
N THR A 486 -16.38 35.00 12.23
CA THR A 486 -15.09 34.71 11.55
C THR A 486 -13.94 34.68 12.55
N ILE A 487 -13.85 35.67 13.47
CA ILE A 487 -12.82 35.72 14.52
C ILE A 487 -12.94 34.46 15.42
N LYS A 488 -14.14 34.14 15.91
CA LYS A 488 -14.35 32.93 16.71
C LYS A 488 -13.88 31.66 15.97
N TRP A 489 -14.26 31.54 14.70
CA TRP A 489 -13.85 30.41 13.88
C TRP A 489 -12.30 30.36 13.70
N MET A 490 -11.65 31.50 13.48
CA MET A 490 -10.19 31.57 13.36
C MET A 490 -9.48 31.21 14.67
N ILE A 491 -10.08 31.52 15.81
CA ILE A 491 -9.57 31.11 17.15
C ILE A 491 -9.73 29.60 17.33
N ASP A 492 -10.93 29.06 17.05
CA ASP A 492 -11.25 27.63 17.20
C ASP A 492 -10.37 26.75 16.28
N ASN A 493 -9.94 27.29 15.14
CA ASN A 493 -9.04 26.62 14.19
C ASN A 493 -7.56 26.98 14.39
N GLY A 494 -7.23 27.72 15.42
CA GLY A 494 -5.86 28.00 15.83
C GLY A 494 -5.07 28.92 14.88
N ILE A 495 -5.76 29.71 14.05
CA ILE A 495 -5.17 30.72 13.17
C ILE A 495 -4.83 31.97 13.98
N ILE A 496 -5.70 32.29 14.95
CA ILE A 496 -5.58 33.40 15.88
C ILE A 496 -5.57 32.85 17.30
N VAL A 497 -4.78 33.45 18.17
CA VAL A 497 -4.77 33.15 19.59
C VAL A 497 -5.36 34.35 20.35
N LYS A 498 -6.26 34.06 21.29
CA LYS A 498 -6.80 35.05 22.20
C LYS A 498 -6.00 35.04 23.50
N ASP A 499 -5.36 36.16 23.81
CA ASP A 499 -4.62 36.40 25.05
C ASP A 499 -5.30 37.52 25.81
N GLY A 500 -6.14 37.18 26.80
CA GLY A 500 -7.01 38.12 27.47
C GLY A 500 -8.04 38.78 26.57
N GLU A 501 -7.97 40.08 26.33
CA GLU A 501 -8.79 40.82 25.37
C GLU A 501 -8.13 41.02 24.00
N THR A 502 -6.87 40.61 23.87
CA THR A 502 -6.07 40.82 22.64
C THR A 502 -6.09 39.58 21.75
N LEU A 503 -6.10 39.78 20.45
CA LEU A 503 -5.98 38.76 19.41
C LEU A 503 -4.60 38.85 18.76
N LYS A 504 -3.97 37.70 18.52
CA LYS A 504 -2.64 37.58 17.91
C LYS A 504 -2.68 36.51 16.80
N LEU A 505 -1.93 36.72 15.76
CA LEU A 505 -1.65 35.63 14.81
C LEU A 505 -0.79 34.56 15.49
N LYS A 506 -1.06 33.31 15.20
CA LYS A 506 -0.31 32.19 15.75
C LYS A 506 1.00 31.98 15.02
#